data_427b810e7a39ba44d00a5ed334ae13c5
#
_entry.id   427b810e7a39ba44d00a5ed334ae13c5
#
_cell.length_a   1.000
_cell.length_b   1.000
_cell.length_c   1.000
_cell.angle_alpha   90.00
_cell.angle_beta   90.00
_cell.angle_gamma   90.00
#
_symmetry.space_group_name_H-M   'P 1'
#
loop_
_entity.id
_entity.type
_entity.pdbx_description
1 polymer ?
#
loop_
_entity_poly.entity_id
_entity_poly.type
_entity_poly.pdbx_seq_one_letter_code
_entity_poly.pdbx_strand_id
1 'polypeptide(L)'
;MSKPYTKAVIIEPYYECPIWIENDVTRKEYAKLDAESSEEDVVLFLILLFGYNNINVKQSLEESFNELFKEEGVVLSGGIGFFEENNVILPSCCCGLEDWSEVYDSVRNKTSPWLGHDPNPEITYSDNRVKVWPDAPDRSTVTQELRFIEYEYEELLRTLEKTKEELIGFIREPLFRWVNDRSEKIAIEMMRKMDEWFLREF
;
A
#
# COMPACT_ATOMS: atom_id res chain seq x y z
N MET A 1 5.14 25.05 6.04
CA MET A 1 4.61 23.72 6.40
C MET A 1 4.04 23.11 5.14
N SER A 2 4.48 21.92 4.77
CA SER A 2 3.89 21.16 3.66
C SER A 2 2.50 20.69 4.09
N LYS A 3 1.57 20.60 3.13
CA LYS A 3 0.25 20.05 3.42
C LYS A 3 0.36 18.55 3.67
N PRO A 4 -0.41 17.99 4.61
CA PRO A 4 -0.47 16.56 4.79
C PRO A 4 -1.07 15.87 3.55
N TYR A 5 -0.65 14.63 3.28
CA TYR A 5 -1.10 13.84 2.13
C TYR A 5 -1.13 12.34 2.45
N THR A 6 -1.76 11.56 1.60
CA THR A 6 -1.81 10.10 1.71
C THR A 6 -1.13 9.44 0.51
N LYS A 7 -0.67 8.20 0.66
CA LYS A 7 -0.12 7.36 -0.40
C LYS A 7 -0.49 5.90 -0.16
N ALA A 8 -0.70 5.16 -1.23
CA ALA A 8 -0.65 3.71 -1.17
C ALA A 8 0.79 3.27 -0.88
N VAL A 9 0.97 2.34 0.05
CA VAL A 9 2.28 1.84 0.45
C VAL A 9 2.29 0.33 0.58
N ILE A 10 3.44 -0.27 0.31
CA ILE A 10 3.80 -1.62 0.75
C ILE A 10 4.75 -1.51 1.93
N ILE A 11 4.72 -2.49 2.83
CA ILE A 11 5.50 -2.47 4.07
C ILE A 11 6.28 -3.78 4.20
N GLU A 12 7.53 -3.67 4.66
CA GLU A 12 8.42 -4.79 4.97
C GLU A 12 8.56 -5.83 3.84
N PRO A 13 8.99 -5.45 2.62
CA PRO A 13 9.18 -6.36 1.50
C PRO A 13 10.45 -7.22 1.69
N TYR A 14 10.52 -8.01 2.78
CA TYR A 14 11.71 -8.73 3.22
C TYR A 14 11.70 -10.22 2.84
N TYR A 15 10.92 -10.59 1.84
CA TYR A 15 10.86 -11.97 1.33
C TYR A 15 12.05 -12.35 0.44
N GLU A 16 12.12 -13.62 0.07
CA GLU A 16 13.14 -14.13 -0.85
C GLU A 16 12.99 -13.47 -2.23
N CYS A 17 14.09 -13.01 -2.81
CA CYS A 17 14.08 -12.41 -4.14
C CYS A 17 13.87 -13.50 -5.19
N PRO A 18 12.93 -13.35 -6.12
CA PRO A 18 12.77 -14.28 -7.24
C PRO A 18 14.06 -14.42 -8.06
N ILE A 19 14.37 -15.65 -8.47
CA ILE A 19 15.62 -15.94 -9.22
C ILE A 19 15.71 -15.26 -10.59
N TRP A 20 14.59 -14.80 -11.13
CA TRP A 20 14.51 -14.07 -12.40
C TRP A 20 14.67 -12.54 -12.23
N ILE A 21 14.95 -12.06 -11.02
CA ILE A 21 15.35 -10.67 -10.74
C ILE A 21 16.89 -10.67 -10.61
N GLU A 22 17.54 -10.06 -11.59
CA GLU A 22 19.00 -10.14 -11.73
C GLU A 22 19.75 -9.09 -10.87
N ASN A 23 19.07 -8.01 -10.44
CA ASN A 23 19.68 -6.91 -9.73
C ASN A 23 19.60 -7.07 -8.22
N ASP A 24 20.65 -6.63 -7.53
CA ASP A 24 20.60 -6.44 -6.08
C ASP A 24 19.55 -5.36 -5.74
N VAL A 25 18.70 -5.66 -4.78
CA VAL A 25 17.59 -4.78 -4.35
C VAL A 25 17.86 -4.25 -2.96
N THR A 26 17.88 -2.93 -2.83
CA THR A 26 17.99 -2.28 -1.53
C THR A 26 16.66 -2.41 -0.79
N ARG A 27 16.67 -3.09 0.36
CA ARG A 27 15.47 -3.26 1.18
C ARG A 27 15.09 -1.94 1.84
N LYS A 28 13.81 -1.61 1.77
CA LYS A 28 13.20 -0.44 2.41
C LYS A 28 12.17 -0.91 3.42
N GLU A 29 11.96 -0.16 4.48
CA GLU A 29 10.90 -0.43 5.45
C GLU A 29 9.52 -0.33 4.77
N TYR A 30 9.34 0.64 3.90
CA TYR A 30 8.16 0.79 3.05
C TYR A 30 8.52 1.39 1.70
N ALA A 31 7.65 1.18 0.71
CA ALA A 31 7.72 1.86 -0.58
C ALA A 31 6.36 2.49 -0.92
N LYS A 32 6.38 3.71 -1.47
CA LYS A 32 5.20 4.41 -1.99
C LYS A 32 4.93 3.92 -3.40
N LEU A 33 3.65 3.81 -3.75
CA LEU A 33 3.21 3.31 -5.05
C LEU A 33 2.52 4.43 -5.83
N ASP A 34 3.14 4.87 -6.91
CA ASP A 34 2.59 5.84 -7.86
C ASP A 34 3.21 5.67 -9.26
N ALA A 35 2.75 6.45 -10.23
CA ALA A 35 3.25 6.40 -11.61
C ALA A 35 4.75 6.72 -11.76
N GLU A 36 5.34 7.39 -10.77
CA GLU A 36 6.76 7.75 -10.76
C GLU A 36 7.62 6.76 -9.96
N SER A 37 7.01 5.67 -9.45
CA SER A 37 7.73 4.60 -8.73
C SER A 37 8.89 4.06 -9.56
N SER A 38 10.04 3.93 -8.92
CA SER A 38 11.26 3.43 -9.55
C SER A 38 11.15 1.93 -9.90
N GLU A 39 12.05 1.44 -10.75
CA GLU A 39 12.16 -0.01 -11.02
C GLU A 39 12.41 -0.79 -9.72
N GLU A 40 13.19 -0.23 -8.79
CA GLU A 40 13.43 -0.85 -7.48
C GLU A 40 12.15 -0.97 -6.65
N ASP A 41 11.26 0.04 -6.67
CA ASP A 41 9.97 -0.02 -5.96
C ASP A 41 9.04 -1.07 -6.57
N VAL A 42 9.04 -1.21 -7.91
CA VAL A 42 8.31 -2.30 -8.61
C VAL A 42 8.85 -3.66 -8.19
N VAL A 43 10.16 -3.82 -8.12
CA VAL A 43 10.77 -5.08 -7.70
C VAL A 43 10.45 -5.39 -6.24
N LEU A 44 10.47 -4.41 -5.34
CA LEU A 44 10.06 -4.59 -3.95
C LEU A 44 8.59 -5.00 -3.83
N PHE A 45 7.71 -4.38 -4.64
CA PHE A 45 6.30 -4.78 -4.73
C PHE A 45 6.15 -6.24 -5.15
N LEU A 46 6.87 -6.68 -6.19
CA LEU A 46 6.82 -8.07 -6.66
C LEU A 46 7.37 -9.04 -5.62
N ILE A 47 8.48 -8.73 -4.97
CA ILE A 47 9.05 -9.54 -3.89
C ILE A 47 8.02 -9.77 -2.77
N LEU A 48 7.33 -8.70 -2.36
CA LEU A 48 6.30 -8.79 -1.34
C LEU A 48 5.09 -9.60 -1.85
N LEU A 49 4.60 -9.31 -3.06
CA LEU A 49 3.45 -9.98 -3.65
C LEU A 49 3.65 -11.50 -3.76
N PHE A 50 4.79 -11.91 -4.27
CA PHE A 50 5.11 -13.34 -4.40
C PHE A 50 5.37 -14.00 -3.04
N GLY A 51 6.17 -13.35 -2.20
CA GLY A 51 6.58 -13.91 -0.92
C GLY A 51 5.43 -14.03 0.07
N TYR A 52 4.59 -12.99 0.19
CA TYR A 52 3.48 -12.98 1.12
C TYR A 52 2.39 -14.01 0.76
N ASN A 53 2.20 -14.26 -0.54
CA ASN A 53 1.26 -15.26 -1.03
C ASN A 53 1.87 -16.65 -1.23
N ASN A 54 3.10 -16.89 -0.73
CA ASN A 54 3.81 -18.17 -0.77
C ASN A 54 4.03 -18.74 -2.18
N ILE A 55 4.15 -17.88 -3.18
CA ILE A 55 4.41 -18.30 -4.55
C ILE A 55 5.87 -18.75 -4.68
N ASN A 56 6.10 -19.86 -5.39
CA ASN A 56 7.44 -20.36 -5.61
C ASN A 56 8.27 -19.41 -6.50
N VAL A 57 9.29 -18.79 -5.92
CA VAL A 57 10.18 -17.84 -6.59
C VAL A 57 11.48 -18.48 -7.13
N LYS A 58 11.64 -19.82 -6.96
CA LYS A 58 12.81 -20.60 -7.41
C LYS A 58 12.58 -21.29 -8.76
N GLN A 59 11.59 -20.89 -9.50
CA GLN A 59 11.20 -21.34 -10.81
C GLN A 59 11.27 -20.18 -11.82
N SER A 60 11.01 -20.45 -13.09
CA SER A 60 11.02 -19.41 -14.12
C SER A 60 9.99 -18.29 -13.83
N LEU A 61 10.20 -17.13 -14.43
CA LEU A 61 9.25 -16.02 -14.37
C LEU A 61 7.85 -16.46 -14.77
N GLU A 62 7.72 -17.19 -15.89
CA GLU A 62 6.43 -17.66 -16.39
C GLU A 62 5.73 -18.62 -15.42
N GLU A 63 6.46 -19.55 -14.82
CA GLU A 63 5.91 -20.50 -13.87
C GLU A 63 5.45 -19.78 -12.59
N SER A 64 6.25 -18.85 -12.07
CA SER A 64 5.91 -18.06 -10.89
C SER A 64 4.65 -17.22 -11.10
N PHE A 65 4.56 -16.47 -12.21
CA PHE A 65 3.36 -15.71 -12.52
C PHE A 65 2.13 -16.60 -12.80
N ASN A 66 2.30 -17.74 -13.48
CA ASN A 66 1.19 -18.67 -13.69
C ASN A 66 0.68 -19.29 -12.37
N GLU A 67 1.53 -19.46 -11.38
CA GLU A 67 1.14 -19.87 -10.04
C GLU A 67 0.35 -18.75 -9.34
N LEU A 68 0.88 -17.54 -9.32
CA LEU A 68 0.22 -16.35 -8.76
C LEU A 68 -1.17 -16.11 -9.38
N PHE A 69 -1.31 -16.27 -10.70
CA PHE A 69 -2.59 -16.03 -11.38
C PHE A 69 -3.69 -17.04 -11.05
N LYS A 70 -3.39 -18.14 -10.38
CA LYS A 70 -4.39 -19.09 -9.88
C LYS A 70 -5.07 -18.60 -8.61
N GLU A 71 -4.45 -17.62 -7.92
CA GLU A 71 -5.03 -17.05 -6.72
C GLU A 71 -6.30 -16.26 -7.04
N GLU A 72 -7.37 -16.52 -6.28
CA GLU A 72 -8.63 -15.78 -6.38
C GLU A 72 -8.51 -14.37 -5.78
N GLY A 73 -7.66 -14.23 -4.78
CA GLY A 73 -7.30 -12.97 -4.12
C GLY A 73 -5.86 -13.04 -3.61
N VAL A 74 -5.26 -11.91 -3.38
CA VAL A 74 -3.90 -11.80 -2.82
C VAL A 74 -3.92 -10.95 -1.57
N VAL A 75 -2.98 -11.17 -0.68
CA VAL A 75 -2.72 -10.35 0.50
C VAL A 75 -1.37 -9.66 0.32
N LEU A 76 -1.30 -8.39 0.66
CA LEU A 76 -0.08 -7.61 0.49
C LEU A 76 0.10 -6.64 1.66
N SER A 77 1.06 -6.92 2.55
CA SER A 77 1.35 -6.04 3.69
C SER A 77 1.50 -4.59 3.25
N GLY A 78 0.66 -3.71 3.77
CA GLY A 78 0.60 -2.33 3.34
C GLY A 78 -0.77 -1.69 3.56
N GLY A 79 -1.11 -0.75 2.68
CA GLY A 79 -2.38 -0.01 2.75
C GLY A 79 -2.20 1.48 2.47
N ILE A 80 -2.91 2.32 3.21
CA ILE A 80 -2.81 3.78 3.11
C ILE A 80 -1.88 4.32 4.18
N GLY A 81 -0.77 4.94 3.77
CA GLY A 81 0.11 5.71 4.63
C GLY A 81 -0.28 7.19 4.67
N PHE A 82 -0.09 7.83 5.82
CA PHE A 82 -0.36 9.25 6.07
C PHE A 82 0.95 9.98 6.31
N PHE A 83 1.12 11.14 5.69
CA PHE A 83 2.40 11.85 5.64
C PHE A 83 2.22 13.35 5.87
N GLU A 84 3.09 13.93 6.70
CA GLU A 84 3.24 15.38 6.87
C GLU A 84 4.70 15.72 7.20
N GLU A 85 5.41 16.35 6.28
CA GLU A 85 6.85 16.62 6.40
C GLU A 85 7.65 15.35 6.72
N ASN A 86 8.19 15.24 7.94
CA ASN A 86 8.93 14.08 8.44
C ASN A 86 8.07 13.15 9.32
N ASN A 87 6.78 13.51 9.51
CA ASN A 87 5.86 12.67 10.27
C ASN A 87 5.20 11.66 9.34
N VAL A 88 5.32 10.39 9.67
CA VAL A 88 4.81 9.27 8.88
C VAL A 88 4.02 8.36 9.79
N ILE A 89 2.78 8.07 9.41
CA ILE A 89 1.94 7.08 10.05
C ILE A 89 1.58 6.02 9.00
N LEU A 90 2.08 4.82 9.21
CA LEU A 90 1.85 3.68 8.33
C LEU A 90 0.78 2.77 8.94
N PRO A 91 0.03 2.03 8.12
CA PRO A 91 -0.73 0.89 8.63
C PRO A 91 0.24 -0.11 9.28
N SER A 92 -0.23 -0.85 10.27
CA SER A 92 0.60 -1.80 10.98
C SER A 92 0.26 -3.25 10.61
N CYS A 93 0.71 -4.21 11.40
CA CYS A 93 0.47 -5.62 11.14
C CYS A 93 -1.02 -5.94 10.93
N CYS A 94 -1.30 -6.90 10.07
CA CYS A 94 -2.64 -7.36 9.69
C CYS A 94 -3.45 -6.40 8.82
N CYS A 95 -2.81 -5.36 8.26
CA CYS A 95 -3.40 -4.54 7.21
C CYS A 95 -2.85 -4.93 5.86
N GLY A 96 -3.72 -4.97 4.86
CA GLY A 96 -3.37 -5.28 3.49
C GLY A 96 -3.66 -4.14 2.52
N LEU A 97 -2.85 -4.04 1.47
CA LEU A 97 -3.09 -3.08 0.41
C LEU A 97 -4.40 -3.39 -0.34
N GLU A 98 -4.83 -4.65 -0.37
CA GLU A 98 -6.10 -5.08 -0.96
C GLU A 98 -7.32 -4.41 -0.32
N ASP A 99 -7.21 -4.01 0.95
CA ASP A 99 -8.29 -3.39 1.72
C ASP A 99 -8.22 -1.85 1.72
N TRP A 100 -7.39 -1.24 0.87
CA TRP A 100 -7.18 0.22 0.85
C TRP A 100 -8.48 1.04 0.72
N SER A 101 -9.48 0.50 0.01
CA SER A 101 -10.77 1.15 -0.20
C SER A 101 -11.61 1.24 1.07
N GLU A 102 -11.45 0.32 2.02
CA GLU A 102 -12.13 0.37 3.31
C GLU A 102 -11.73 1.61 4.12
N VAL A 103 -10.48 2.09 3.92
CA VAL A 103 -10.02 3.33 4.54
C VAL A 103 -10.80 4.53 3.98
N TYR A 104 -11.02 4.58 2.66
CA TYR A 104 -11.79 5.63 2.03
C TYR A 104 -13.25 5.64 2.49
N ASP A 105 -13.89 4.48 2.52
CA ASP A 105 -15.27 4.33 2.94
C ASP A 105 -15.46 4.67 4.43
N SER A 106 -14.53 4.25 5.27
CA SER A 106 -14.56 4.60 6.70
C SER A 106 -14.44 6.10 6.90
N VAL A 107 -13.52 6.76 6.19
CA VAL A 107 -13.36 8.23 6.26
C VAL A 107 -14.62 8.95 5.77
N ARG A 108 -15.25 8.50 4.68
CA ARG A 108 -16.53 9.05 4.20
C ARG A 108 -17.64 8.94 5.24
N ASN A 109 -17.67 7.84 5.98
CA ASN A 109 -18.64 7.59 7.04
C ASN A 109 -18.22 8.20 8.40
N LYS A 110 -17.09 8.93 8.46
CA LYS A 110 -16.51 9.50 9.68
C LYS A 110 -16.31 8.47 10.79
N THR A 111 -15.84 7.29 10.39
CA THR A 111 -15.41 6.22 11.31
C THR A 111 -13.92 6.00 11.18
N SER A 112 -13.29 5.44 12.21
CA SER A 112 -11.89 5.02 12.12
C SER A 112 -11.82 3.68 11.36
N PRO A 113 -11.05 3.59 10.26
CA PRO A 113 -10.79 2.31 9.62
C PRO A 113 -9.92 1.43 10.51
N TRP A 114 -9.88 0.15 10.20
CA TRP A 114 -8.85 -0.72 10.73
C TRP A 114 -7.51 -0.41 10.05
N LEU A 115 -6.50 -0.03 10.84
CA LEU A 115 -5.16 0.30 10.37
C LEU A 115 -4.08 -0.60 11.00
N GLY A 116 -4.50 -1.73 11.60
CA GLY A 116 -3.63 -2.67 12.30
C GLY A 116 -3.73 -2.57 13.81
N HIS A 117 -2.94 -3.37 14.53
CA HIS A 117 -3.07 -3.48 15.97
C HIS A 117 -1.76 -3.41 16.78
N ASP A 118 -0.60 -3.33 16.13
CA ASP A 118 0.68 -3.22 16.81
C ASP A 118 1.72 -2.43 15.95
N PRO A 119 1.72 -1.09 16.05
CA PRO A 119 0.80 -0.20 16.78
C PRO A 119 -0.63 -0.24 16.25
N ASN A 120 -1.57 0.41 16.95
CA ASN A 120 -2.97 0.55 16.53
C ASN A 120 -3.28 1.99 16.10
N PRO A 121 -3.01 2.39 14.84
CA PRO A 121 -3.33 3.73 14.38
C PRO A 121 -4.83 3.99 14.39
N GLU A 122 -5.24 5.20 14.77
CA GLU A 122 -6.65 5.57 14.89
C GLU A 122 -6.92 6.92 14.22
N ILE A 123 -8.12 7.05 13.63
CA ILE A 123 -8.62 8.31 13.08
C ILE A 123 -9.72 8.87 13.97
N THR A 124 -9.57 10.12 14.40
CA THR A 124 -10.58 10.84 15.19
C THR A 124 -11.08 12.07 14.46
N TYR A 125 -12.35 12.40 14.66
CA TYR A 125 -13.05 13.48 13.97
C TYR A 125 -13.51 14.52 14.99
N SER A 126 -13.33 15.80 14.67
CA SER A 126 -13.83 16.94 15.45
C SER A 126 -14.19 18.09 14.51
N ASP A 127 -15.48 18.40 14.38
CA ASP A 127 -16.00 19.37 13.43
C ASP A 127 -15.53 19.10 11.99
N ASN A 128 -14.71 20.00 11.43
CA ASN A 128 -14.11 19.86 10.10
C ASN A 128 -12.64 19.36 10.16
N ARG A 129 -12.15 18.89 11.30
CA ARG A 129 -10.78 18.41 11.51
C ARG A 129 -10.75 16.91 11.70
N VAL A 130 -9.73 16.30 11.13
CA VAL A 130 -9.45 14.87 11.22
C VAL A 130 -8.03 14.71 11.72
N LYS A 131 -7.84 13.94 12.79
CA LYS A 131 -6.52 13.60 13.32
C LYS A 131 -6.27 12.12 13.12
N VAL A 132 -5.14 11.82 12.53
CA VAL A 132 -4.62 10.47 12.39
C VAL A 132 -3.54 10.29 13.45
N TRP A 133 -3.73 9.33 14.33
CA TRP A 133 -2.84 9.00 15.43
C TRP A 133 -1.98 7.79 15.07
N PRO A 134 -0.70 7.77 15.41
CA PRO A 134 0.18 6.62 15.12
C PRO A 134 -0.15 5.39 16.00
N ASP A 135 -0.82 5.61 17.11
CA ASP A 135 -1.35 4.60 18.01
C ASP A 135 -2.59 5.14 18.71
N ALA A 136 -3.52 4.28 19.07
CA ALA A 136 -4.74 4.70 19.75
C ALA A 136 -4.39 5.53 21.01
N PRO A 137 -4.90 6.75 21.12
CA PRO A 137 -4.56 7.60 22.25
C PRO A 137 -5.08 6.96 23.53
N ASP A 138 -4.16 6.41 24.33
CA ASP A 138 -4.51 5.87 25.65
C ASP A 138 -5.00 7.02 26.54
N ARG A 139 -6.29 6.99 26.85
CA ARG A 139 -6.93 8.00 27.71
C ARG A 139 -6.42 7.96 29.15
N SER A 140 -5.63 6.94 29.52
CA SER A 140 -5.12 6.74 30.88
C SER A 140 -3.67 7.20 31.10
N THR A 141 -2.87 7.38 30.06
CA THR A 141 -1.45 7.74 30.16
C THR A 141 -1.13 9.05 29.45
N VAL A 142 -1.05 10.14 30.20
CA VAL A 142 -0.73 11.53 29.74
C VAL A 142 0.75 11.73 29.38
N THR A 143 1.54 10.69 29.14
CA THR A 143 3.01 10.78 29.15
C THR A 143 3.72 10.63 27.80
N GLN A 144 3.06 10.34 26.71
CA GLN A 144 3.65 10.44 25.38
C GLN A 144 2.92 11.48 24.55
N GLU A 145 3.65 12.53 24.12
CA GLU A 145 3.18 13.43 23.06
C GLU A 145 3.15 12.65 21.74
N LEU A 146 2.08 11.87 21.52
CA LEU A 146 1.84 11.21 20.24
C LEU A 146 1.68 12.32 19.19
N ARG A 147 2.58 12.34 18.20
CA ARG A 147 2.49 13.27 17.09
C ARG A 147 1.45 12.73 16.12
N PHE A 148 0.28 13.35 16.08
CA PHE A 148 -0.74 13.08 15.07
C PHE A 148 -0.46 13.89 13.80
N ILE A 149 -1.08 13.47 12.69
CA ILE A 149 -1.19 14.26 11.47
C ILE A 149 -2.61 14.81 11.39
N GLU A 150 -2.75 16.12 11.14
CA GLU A 150 -4.05 16.79 11.09
C GLU A 150 -4.42 17.18 9.66
N TYR A 151 -5.62 16.84 9.26
CA TYR A 151 -6.22 17.22 7.98
C TYR A 151 -7.48 18.04 8.18
N GLU A 152 -7.82 18.89 7.20
CA GLU A 152 -9.22 19.25 6.98
C GLU A 152 -9.95 18.06 6.37
N TYR A 153 -11.19 17.83 6.76
CA TYR A 153 -11.95 16.63 6.33
C TYR A 153 -12.02 16.49 4.80
N GLU A 154 -12.39 17.56 4.10
CA GLU A 154 -12.47 17.55 2.64
C GLU A 154 -11.07 17.39 1.97
N GLU A 155 -10.01 17.84 2.62
CA GLU A 155 -8.65 17.64 2.13
C GLU A 155 -8.24 16.17 2.25
N LEU A 156 -8.57 15.51 3.37
CA LEU A 156 -8.30 14.08 3.53
C LEU A 156 -9.02 13.26 2.45
N LEU A 157 -10.30 13.53 2.18
CA LEU A 157 -11.02 12.84 1.10
C LEU A 157 -10.34 13.05 -0.25
N ARG A 158 -9.95 14.28 -0.58
CA ARG A 158 -9.24 14.57 -1.86
C ARG A 158 -7.89 13.87 -1.96
N THR A 159 -7.13 13.79 -0.85
CA THR A 159 -5.84 13.06 -0.90
C THR A 159 -6.04 11.57 -1.04
N LEU A 160 -7.09 10.98 -0.47
CA LEU A 160 -7.44 9.57 -0.66
C LEU A 160 -7.88 9.28 -2.10
N GLU A 161 -8.69 10.14 -2.72
CA GLU A 161 -9.04 10.03 -4.15
C GLU A 161 -7.78 10.09 -5.02
N LYS A 162 -6.89 11.04 -4.75
CA LYS A 162 -5.61 11.12 -5.44
C LYS A 162 -4.76 9.87 -5.24
N THR A 163 -4.74 9.30 -4.04
CA THR A 163 -4.02 8.05 -3.75
C THR A 163 -4.53 6.89 -4.59
N LYS A 164 -5.86 6.80 -4.81
CA LYS A 164 -6.45 5.83 -5.75
C LYS A 164 -5.91 6.03 -7.17
N GLU A 165 -5.92 7.26 -7.67
CA GLU A 165 -5.41 7.57 -9.02
C GLU A 165 -3.93 7.22 -9.14
N GLU A 166 -3.13 7.50 -8.11
CA GLU A 166 -1.71 7.20 -8.06
C GLU A 166 -1.44 5.68 -8.02
N LEU A 167 -2.24 4.89 -7.28
CA LEU A 167 -2.15 3.43 -7.28
C LEU A 167 -2.49 2.86 -8.66
N ILE A 168 -3.52 3.38 -9.32
CA ILE A 168 -3.85 3.04 -10.71
C ILE A 168 -2.66 3.38 -11.63
N GLY A 169 -2.06 4.55 -11.44
CA GLY A 169 -0.87 4.98 -12.19
C GLY A 169 0.31 4.01 -12.00
N PHE A 170 0.59 3.57 -10.76
CA PHE A 170 1.60 2.55 -10.49
C PHE A 170 1.35 1.26 -11.27
N ILE A 171 0.11 0.76 -11.23
CA ILE A 171 -0.27 -0.48 -11.92
C ILE A 171 -0.12 -0.33 -13.43
N ARG A 172 -0.65 0.76 -14.01
CA ARG A 172 -0.73 0.96 -15.47
C ARG A 172 0.59 1.39 -16.12
N GLU A 173 1.53 1.94 -15.37
CA GLU A 173 2.77 2.48 -15.91
C GLU A 173 4.00 1.71 -15.44
N PRO A 174 4.61 1.94 -14.26
CA PRO A 174 5.87 1.28 -13.93
C PRO A 174 5.74 -0.25 -13.79
N LEU A 175 4.68 -0.76 -13.15
CA LEU A 175 4.47 -2.20 -13.00
C LEU A 175 4.23 -2.86 -14.36
N PHE A 176 3.31 -2.31 -15.17
CA PHE A 176 3.03 -2.83 -16.50
C PHE A 176 4.30 -2.86 -17.36
N ARG A 177 5.03 -1.75 -17.45
CA ARG A 177 6.25 -1.64 -18.24
C ARG A 177 7.28 -2.68 -17.82
N TRP A 178 7.53 -2.79 -16.52
CA TRP A 178 8.51 -3.73 -15.98
C TRP A 178 8.20 -5.19 -16.37
N VAL A 179 6.94 -5.60 -16.26
CA VAL A 179 6.50 -6.96 -16.62
C VAL A 179 6.47 -7.14 -18.13
N ASN A 180 6.02 -6.13 -18.89
CA ASN A 180 5.92 -6.17 -20.34
C ASN A 180 7.28 -6.30 -21.04
N ASP A 181 8.31 -5.65 -20.51
CA ASP A 181 9.69 -5.76 -21.01
C ASP A 181 10.24 -7.20 -20.91
N ARG A 182 9.62 -8.04 -20.09
CA ARG A 182 9.97 -9.46 -19.90
C ARG A 182 9.00 -10.42 -20.59
N SER A 183 7.73 -10.11 -20.58
CA SER A 183 6.68 -10.89 -21.27
C SER A 183 5.38 -10.10 -21.41
N GLU A 184 5.04 -9.72 -22.64
CA GLU A 184 3.78 -9.04 -22.97
C GLU A 184 2.55 -9.84 -22.51
N LYS A 185 2.57 -11.16 -22.73
CA LYS A 185 1.46 -12.03 -22.31
C LYS A 185 1.22 -11.97 -20.80
N ILE A 186 2.29 -12.03 -20.02
CA ILE A 186 2.21 -11.96 -18.55
C ILE A 186 1.74 -10.56 -18.12
N ALA A 187 2.24 -9.50 -18.76
CA ALA A 187 1.84 -8.13 -18.44
C ALA A 187 0.33 -7.91 -18.62
N ILE A 188 -0.25 -8.39 -19.70
CA ILE A 188 -1.69 -8.27 -19.97
C ILE A 188 -2.49 -9.00 -18.88
N GLU A 189 -2.12 -10.23 -18.53
CA GLU A 189 -2.82 -10.99 -17.50
C GLU A 189 -2.62 -10.37 -16.11
N MET A 190 -1.42 -9.86 -15.83
CA MET A 190 -1.13 -9.15 -14.58
C MET A 190 -2.04 -7.92 -14.41
N MET A 191 -2.24 -7.12 -15.47
CA MET A 191 -3.15 -5.98 -15.41
C MET A 191 -4.58 -6.40 -15.06
N ARG A 192 -5.07 -7.46 -15.69
CA ARG A 192 -6.40 -8.00 -15.39
C ARG A 192 -6.52 -8.44 -13.93
N LYS A 193 -5.50 -9.12 -13.41
CA LYS A 193 -5.45 -9.58 -12.01
C LYS A 193 -5.31 -8.40 -11.02
N MET A 194 -4.52 -7.39 -11.34
CA MET A 194 -4.41 -6.18 -10.51
C MET A 194 -5.75 -5.45 -10.41
N ASP A 195 -6.51 -5.38 -11.51
CA ASP A 195 -7.87 -4.82 -11.49
C ASP A 195 -8.79 -5.65 -10.58
N GLU A 196 -8.71 -6.98 -10.64
CA GLU A 196 -9.52 -7.87 -9.81
C GLU A 196 -9.15 -7.77 -8.32
N TRP A 197 -7.88 -7.65 -7.98
CA TRP A 197 -7.40 -7.69 -6.60
C TRP A 197 -7.47 -6.33 -5.90
N PHE A 198 -7.19 -5.25 -6.62
CA PHE A 198 -6.99 -3.93 -6.00
C PHE A 198 -7.92 -2.83 -6.49
N LEU A 199 -8.60 -3.00 -7.63
CA LEU A 199 -9.38 -1.93 -8.26
C LEU A 199 -10.84 -2.32 -8.50
N ARG A 200 -11.36 -3.37 -7.85
CA ARG A 200 -12.79 -3.72 -7.96
C ARG A 200 -13.63 -2.50 -7.60
N GLU A 201 -14.56 -2.16 -8.49
CA GLU A 201 -15.56 -1.13 -8.20
C GLU A 201 -16.50 -1.64 -7.09
N PHE A 202 -16.79 -0.78 -6.16
CA PHE A 202 -17.75 -0.95 -5.07
C PHE A 202 -19.13 -0.50 -5.51
#